data_2e10da86cafb4570b89a32e64adb1748
#
_entry.id   2e10da86cafb4570b89a32e64adb1748
#
_cell.length_a   1.000
_cell.length_b   1.000
_cell.length_c   1.000
_cell.angle_alpha   90.00
_cell.angle_beta   90.00
_cell.angle_gamma   90.00
#
_symmetry.space_group_name_H-M   'P 1'
#
loop_
_entity.id
_entity.type
_entity.pdbx_description
1 polymer ?
#
loop_
_entity_poly.entity_id
_entity_poly.type
_entity_poly.pdbx_seq_one_letter_code
_entity_poly.pdbx_strand_id
1 'polypeptide(L)'
;MSGILYLIPSPLGENDPKEVIPAGVLELLPGLQYFVVEELRTVRRYLSKAGLKGKIGDLQLFELNEHTPPHQIEGYVQLLKDGNDVGLVSEAGLPAVADPGAYLVELAHKNGIEVRPMVGPSSLMLALMASGLNGQCFAFTGYLPVKPEERKSKIRTIEKVSAQLKQSQ
;
A
#
# COMPACT_ATOMS: atom_id res chain seq x y z
N MET A 1 2.15 -13.37 -22.40
CA MET A 1 1.81 -12.03 -21.86
C MET A 1 2.21 -12.02 -20.40
N SER A 2 2.76 -10.93 -19.89
CA SER A 2 3.02 -10.80 -18.46
C SER A 2 1.71 -10.74 -17.67
N GLY A 3 1.75 -11.11 -16.41
CA GLY A 3 0.65 -10.87 -15.47
C GLY A 3 0.53 -9.39 -15.08
N ILE A 4 -0.41 -9.09 -14.22
CA ILE A 4 -0.74 -7.75 -13.73
C ILE A 4 -0.34 -7.64 -12.26
N LEU A 5 0.29 -6.52 -11.88
CA LEU A 5 0.52 -6.16 -10.48
C LEU A 5 -0.67 -5.33 -9.97
N TYR A 6 -1.53 -5.94 -9.15
CA TYR A 6 -2.64 -5.27 -8.51
C TYR A 6 -2.21 -4.65 -7.18
N LEU A 7 -2.39 -3.34 -7.02
CA LEU A 7 -2.16 -2.65 -5.75
C LEU A 7 -3.44 -2.70 -4.93
N ILE A 8 -3.52 -3.66 -4.00
CA ILE A 8 -4.73 -4.01 -3.27
C ILE A 8 -4.77 -3.25 -1.94
N PRO A 9 -5.77 -2.39 -1.72
CA PRO A 9 -5.93 -1.70 -0.45
C PRO A 9 -6.30 -2.65 0.69
N SER A 10 -5.88 -2.31 1.90
CA SER A 10 -6.27 -2.97 3.14
C SER A 10 -7.02 -1.99 4.08
N PRO A 11 -7.82 -2.47 5.05
CA PRO A 11 -8.42 -1.61 6.05
C PRO A 11 -7.38 -0.83 6.85
N LEU A 12 -7.73 0.38 7.30
CA LEU A 12 -6.84 1.21 8.14
C LEU A 12 -6.79 0.76 9.61
N GLY A 13 -7.65 -0.19 9.99
CA GLY A 13 -7.76 -0.70 11.35
C GLY A 13 -8.57 -2.01 11.39
N GLU A 14 -9.21 -2.26 12.51
CA GLU A 14 -9.94 -3.53 12.79
C GLU A 14 -11.31 -3.65 12.09
N ASN A 15 -11.63 -2.75 11.16
CA ASN A 15 -12.89 -2.74 10.42
C ASN A 15 -13.11 -4.06 9.66
N ASP A 16 -14.39 -4.41 9.43
CA ASP A 16 -14.73 -5.45 8.46
C ASP A 16 -14.32 -4.93 7.05
N PRO A 17 -13.53 -5.69 6.29
CA PRO A 17 -13.18 -5.31 4.92
C PRO A 17 -14.38 -4.95 4.05
N LYS A 18 -15.53 -5.59 4.25
CA LYS A 18 -16.76 -5.33 3.49
C LYS A 18 -17.35 -3.94 3.70
N GLU A 19 -17.00 -3.27 4.81
CA GLU A 19 -17.46 -1.93 5.12
C GLU A 19 -16.60 -0.83 4.50
N VAL A 20 -15.32 -1.12 4.24
CA VAL A 20 -14.33 -0.09 3.88
C VAL A 20 -13.59 -0.36 2.56
N ILE A 21 -13.65 -1.59 2.05
CA ILE A 21 -13.02 -1.96 0.78
C ILE A 21 -14.13 -2.12 -0.28
N PRO A 22 -14.00 -1.48 -1.46
CA PRO A 22 -14.98 -1.60 -2.54
C PRO A 22 -15.24 -3.06 -2.95
N ALA A 23 -16.50 -3.39 -3.23
CA ALA A 23 -16.93 -4.75 -3.60
C ALA A 23 -16.12 -5.33 -4.76
N GLY A 24 -15.84 -4.54 -5.81
CA GLY A 24 -15.05 -4.98 -6.95
C GLY A 24 -13.59 -5.37 -6.61
N VAL A 25 -13.03 -4.81 -5.52
CA VAL A 25 -11.72 -5.24 -5.02
C VAL A 25 -11.84 -6.59 -4.33
N LEU A 26 -12.89 -6.76 -3.49
CA LEU A 26 -13.13 -8.03 -2.80
C LEU A 26 -13.44 -9.17 -3.77
N GLU A 27 -14.14 -8.89 -4.86
CA GLU A 27 -14.48 -9.85 -5.92
C GLU A 27 -13.25 -10.29 -6.73
N LEU A 28 -12.21 -9.46 -6.82
CA LEU A 28 -10.94 -9.79 -7.47
C LEU A 28 -10.13 -10.83 -6.68
N LEU A 29 -10.14 -10.73 -5.34
CA LEU A 29 -9.23 -11.50 -4.47
C LEU A 29 -9.28 -13.02 -4.69
N PRO A 30 -10.44 -13.68 -4.89
CA PRO A 30 -10.49 -15.12 -5.12
C PRO A 30 -9.82 -15.60 -6.42
N GLY A 31 -9.59 -14.70 -7.37
CA GLY A 31 -8.90 -14.97 -8.62
C GLY A 31 -7.38 -14.90 -8.53
N LEU A 32 -6.84 -14.38 -7.43
CA LEU A 32 -5.39 -14.23 -7.24
C LEU A 32 -4.83 -15.38 -6.40
N GLN A 33 -3.70 -15.91 -6.84
CA GLN A 33 -2.97 -16.96 -6.12
C GLN A 33 -1.71 -16.41 -5.44
N TYR A 34 -1.11 -15.36 -5.98
CA TYR A 34 0.17 -14.80 -5.55
C TYR A 34 -0.03 -13.43 -4.89
N PHE A 35 0.54 -13.26 -3.70
CA PHE A 35 0.50 -11.98 -2.99
C PHE A 35 1.88 -11.63 -2.47
N VAL A 36 2.29 -10.39 -2.69
CA VAL A 36 3.42 -9.76 -2.03
C VAL A 36 2.88 -8.86 -0.92
N VAL A 37 3.30 -9.10 0.31
CA VAL A 37 2.68 -8.54 1.51
C VAL A 37 3.72 -7.94 2.46
N GLU A 38 3.39 -6.85 3.11
CA GLU A 38 4.30 -6.20 4.05
C GLU A 38 4.45 -7.01 5.36
N GLU A 39 3.31 -7.54 5.90
CA GLU A 39 3.27 -8.35 7.11
C GLU A 39 2.30 -9.53 6.92
N LEU A 40 2.85 -10.76 7.01
CA LEU A 40 2.12 -12.00 6.70
C LEU A 40 0.92 -12.25 7.61
N ARG A 41 1.03 -11.97 8.91
CA ARG A 41 -0.03 -12.26 9.88
C ARG A 41 -1.24 -11.36 9.68
N THR A 42 -1.00 -10.08 9.47
CA THR A 42 -2.05 -9.06 9.24
C THR A 42 -2.77 -9.34 7.93
N VAL A 43 -2.02 -9.61 6.86
CA VAL A 43 -2.62 -9.87 5.54
C VAL A 43 -3.40 -11.19 5.51
N ARG A 44 -2.92 -12.26 6.14
CA ARG A 44 -3.69 -13.51 6.27
C ARG A 44 -5.05 -13.28 6.95
N ARG A 45 -5.07 -12.46 7.99
CA ARG A 45 -6.28 -12.09 8.71
C ARG A 45 -7.22 -11.28 7.82
N TYR A 46 -6.68 -10.30 7.10
CA TYR A 46 -7.42 -9.50 6.14
C TYR A 46 -8.05 -10.36 5.04
N LEU A 47 -7.25 -11.15 4.33
CA LEU A 47 -7.72 -12.02 3.25
C LEU A 47 -8.78 -13.02 3.73
N SER A 48 -8.63 -13.56 4.94
CA SER A 48 -9.64 -14.44 5.55
C SER A 48 -10.97 -13.73 5.76
N LYS A 49 -10.97 -12.51 6.32
CA LYS A 49 -12.17 -11.68 6.50
C LYS A 49 -12.77 -11.22 5.16
N ALA A 50 -11.92 -11.00 4.16
CA ALA A 50 -12.30 -10.58 2.81
C ALA A 50 -12.94 -11.69 1.94
N GLY A 51 -13.14 -12.88 2.49
CA GLY A 51 -13.85 -13.98 1.83
C GLY A 51 -12.99 -15.18 1.45
N LEU A 52 -11.68 -15.17 1.73
CA LEU A 52 -10.75 -16.27 1.44
C LEU A 52 -10.58 -17.24 2.62
N LYS A 53 -11.52 -17.22 3.60
CA LYS A 53 -11.48 -18.16 4.73
C LYS A 53 -11.48 -19.61 4.23
N GLY A 54 -10.49 -20.39 4.69
CA GLY A 54 -10.31 -21.80 4.27
C GLY A 54 -9.45 -21.98 3.02
N LYS A 55 -9.12 -20.90 2.28
CA LYS A 55 -8.25 -20.94 1.08
C LYS A 55 -6.87 -20.33 1.31
N ILE A 56 -6.61 -19.76 2.49
CA ILE A 56 -5.33 -19.06 2.80
C ILE A 56 -4.11 -20.00 2.64
N GLY A 57 -4.27 -21.30 2.93
CA GLY A 57 -3.19 -22.28 2.79
C GLY A 57 -2.77 -22.57 1.35
N ASP A 58 -3.63 -22.27 0.39
CA ASP A 58 -3.38 -22.48 -1.04
C ASP A 58 -2.70 -21.27 -1.69
N LEU A 59 -2.67 -20.13 -0.99
CA LEU A 59 -2.06 -18.90 -1.50
C LEU A 59 -0.55 -18.88 -1.33
N GLN A 60 0.13 -18.32 -2.30
CA GLN A 60 1.56 -18.03 -2.26
C GLN A 60 1.77 -16.61 -1.73
N LEU A 61 2.18 -16.51 -0.47
CA LEU A 61 2.40 -15.22 0.22
C LEU A 61 3.90 -14.96 0.35
N PHE A 62 4.37 -13.85 -0.21
CA PHE A 62 5.77 -13.42 -0.19
C PHE A 62 5.87 -12.13 0.63
N GLU A 63 6.82 -12.07 1.54
CA GLU A 63 7.02 -10.89 2.38
C GLU A 63 7.87 -9.85 1.69
N LEU A 64 7.44 -8.59 1.76
CA LEU A 64 8.18 -7.41 1.27
C LEU A 64 8.14 -6.32 2.33
N ASN A 65 9.22 -6.20 3.09
CA ASN A 65 9.41 -5.19 4.12
C ASN A 65 10.76 -4.47 3.94
N GLU A 66 11.11 -3.56 4.86
CA GLU A 66 12.36 -2.78 4.82
C GLU A 66 13.64 -3.63 4.87
N HIS A 67 13.55 -4.90 5.27
CA HIS A 67 14.68 -5.83 5.37
C HIS A 67 14.77 -6.76 4.15
N THR A 68 13.79 -6.74 3.24
CA THR A 68 13.77 -7.62 2.07
C THR A 68 14.88 -7.25 1.09
N PRO A 69 15.80 -8.16 0.78
CA PRO A 69 16.92 -7.86 -0.09
C PRO A 69 16.46 -7.67 -1.55
N PRO A 70 17.13 -6.77 -2.33
CA PRO A 70 16.73 -6.46 -3.71
C PRO A 70 16.56 -7.67 -4.64
N HIS A 71 17.44 -8.68 -4.53
CA HIS A 71 17.37 -9.88 -5.37
C HIS A 71 16.09 -10.70 -5.14
N GLN A 72 15.52 -10.65 -3.95
CA GLN A 72 14.24 -11.31 -3.66
C GLN A 72 13.08 -10.58 -4.33
N ILE A 73 13.13 -9.24 -4.40
CA ILE A 73 12.13 -8.42 -5.08
C ILE A 73 12.17 -8.66 -6.60
N GLU A 74 13.36 -8.88 -7.17
CA GLU A 74 13.50 -9.31 -8.57
C GLU A 74 12.79 -10.64 -8.84
N GLY A 75 12.78 -11.55 -7.87
CA GLY A 75 12.01 -12.81 -7.94
C GLY A 75 10.50 -12.56 -8.04
N TYR A 76 9.97 -11.53 -7.38
CA TYR A 76 8.55 -11.17 -7.50
C TYR A 76 8.22 -10.60 -8.89
N VAL A 77 9.15 -9.84 -9.47
CA VAL A 77 9.02 -9.40 -10.87
C VAL A 77 9.03 -10.57 -11.84
N GLN A 78 9.82 -11.63 -11.55
CA GLN A 78 9.84 -12.83 -12.39
C GLN A 78 8.50 -13.56 -12.38
N LEU A 79 7.80 -13.65 -11.25
CA LEU A 79 6.43 -14.21 -11.19
C LEU A 79 5.48 -13.49 -12.16
N LEU A 80 5.56 -12.16 -12.21
CA LEU A 80 4.76 -11.35 -13.13
C LEU A 80 5.14 -11.60 -14.60
N LYS A 81 6.44 -11.73 -14.90
CA LYS A 81 6.94 -12.05 -16.26
C LYS A 81 6.47 -13.42 -16.73
N ASP A 82 6.34 -14.37 -15.82
CA ASP A 82 5.86 -15.73 -16.08
C ASP A 82 4.35 -15.80 -16.34
N GLY A 83 3.67 -14.65 -16.31
CA GLY A 83 2.26 -14.50 -16.63
C GLY A 83 1.32 -14.62 -15.43
N ASN A 84 1.85 -14.62 -14.20
CA ASN A 84 1.03 -14.68 -13.00
C ASN A 84 0.57 -13.28 -12.57
N ASP A 85 -0.70 -13.15 -12.22
CA ASP A 85 -1.21 -11.96 -11.56
C ASP A 85 -0.79 -11.96 -10.08
N VAL A 86 -0.34 -10.81 -9.60
CA VAL A 86 0.17 -10.66 -8.23
C VAL A 86 -0.55 -9.52 -7.51
N GLY A 87 -1.04 -9.76 -6.31
CA GLY A 87 -1.57 -8.73 -5.42
C GLY A 87 -0.49 -8.19 -4.50
N LEU A 88 -0.24 -6.87 -4.53
CA LEU A 88 0.59 -6.18 -3.55
C LEU A 88 -0.31 -5.60 -2.45
N VAL A 89 -0.05 -5.95 -1.19
CA VAL A 89 -0.87 -5.55 -0.03
C VAL A 89 0.04 -5.02 1.07
N SER A 90 -0.20 -3.77 1.51
CA SER A 90 0.46 -3.19 2.69
C SER A 90 -0.24 -3.58 3.99
N GLU A 91 0.36 -3.26 5.13
CA GLU A 91 -0.24 -3.53 6.43
C GLU A 91 -1.55 -2.75 6.62
N ALA A 92 -1.61 -1.50 6.17
CA ALA A 92 -2.80 -0.65 6.29
C ALA A 92 -2.91 0.36 5.14
N GLY A 93 -4.09 0.50 4.56
CA GLY A 93 -4.40 1.49 3.53
C GLY A 93 -3.93 1.12 2.13
N LEU A 94 -3.33 2.07 1.43
CA LEU A 94 -2.92 1.92 0.03
C LEU A 94 -1.46 1.46 -0.05
N PRO A 95 -1.17 0.34 -0.73
CA PRO A 95 0.20 -0.12 -0.93
C PRO A 95 1.00 0.84 -1.83
N ALA A 96 2.32 0.81 -1.72
CA ALA A 96 3.28 1.68 -2.39
C ALA A 96 3.20 3.18 -1.99
N VAL A 97 2.45 3.51 -0.93
CA VAL A 97 2.39 4.86 -0.35
C VAL A 97 3.07 4.87 1.00
N ALA A 98 4.30 5.35 1.04
CA ALA A 98 5.17 5.35 2.23
C ALA A 98 5.44 3.94 2.80
N ASP A 99 5.49 2.95 1.93
CA ASP A 99 5.82 1.56 2.24
C ASP A 99 6.84 0.97 1.22
N PRO A 100 7.45 -0.19 1.51
CA PRO A 100 8.47 -0.80 0.65
C PRO A 100 7.95 -1.26 -0.72
N GLY A 101 6.65 -1.38 -0.90
CA GLY A 101 6.02 -1.80 -2.16
C GLY A 101 6.31 -0.85 -3.33
N ALA A 102 6.66 0.41 -3.07
CA ALA A 102 7.01 1.39 -4.11
C ALA A 102 8.16 0.90 -5.01
N TYR A 103 9.13 0.18 -4.46
CA TYR A 103 10.25 -0.36 -5.26
C TYR A 103 9.80 -1.50 -6.20
N LEU A 104 8.87 -2.36 -5.77
CA LEU A 104 8.29 -3.38 -6.66
C LEU A 104 7.50 -2.74 -7.81
N VAL A 105 6.76 -1.67 -7.53
CA VAL A 105 6.04 -0.90 -8.56
C VAL A 105 7.01 -0.28 -9.56
N GLU A 106 8.11 0.31 -9.09
CA GLU A 106 9.17 0.86 -9.95
C GLU A 106 9.75 -0.21 -10.88
N LEU A 107 10.07 -1.39 -10.34
CA LEU A 107 10.59 -2.52 -11.12
C LEU A 107 9.56 -3.05 -12.12
N ALA A 108 8.28 -3.12 -11.75
CA ALA A 108 7.20 -3.52 -12.66
C ALA A 108 7.14 -2.57 -13.88
N HIS A 109 7.15 -1.27 -13.67
CA HIS A 109 7.19 -0.28 -14.75
C HIS A 109 8.44 -0.41 -15.62
N LYS A 110 9.63 -0.57 -15.04
CA LYS A 110 10.89 -0.78 -15.78
C LYS A 110 10.86 -2.02 -16.68
N ASN A 111 10.04 -3.02 -16.35
CA ASN A 111 9.90 -4.25 -17.10
C ASN A 111 8.64 -4.29 -17.99
N GLY A 112 7.93 -3.18 -18.15
CA GLY A 112 6.73 -3.08 -18.99
C GLY A 112 5.54 -3.90 -18.47
N ILE A 113 5.50 -4.19 -17.17
CA ILE A 113 4.42 -4.91 -16.52
C ILE A 113 3.30 -3.94 -16.19
N GLU A 114 2.06 -4.33 -16.46
CA GLU A 114 0.89 -3.52 -16.09
C GLU A 114 0.76 -3.44 -14.56
N VAL A 115 0.65 -2.20 -14.05
CA VAL A 115 0.36 -1.93 -12.64
C VAL A 115 -1.05 -1.37 -12.53
N ARG A 116 -1.90 -2.01 -11.73
CA ARG A 116 -3.31 -1.66 -11.58
C ARG A 116 -3.62 -1.24 -10.13
N PRO A 117 -3.60 0.06 -9.82
CA PRO A 117 -4.00 0.54 -8.49
C PRO A 117 -5.51 0.36 -8.29
N MET A 118 -5.88 -0.19 -7.13
CA MET A 118 -7.26 -0.37 -6.75
C MET A 118 -7.70 0.73 -5.78
N VAL A 119 -8.98 1.12 -5.86
CA VAL A 119 -9.56 2.14 -4.98
C VAL A 119 -9.69 1.60 -3.56
N GLY A 120 -9.32 2.40 -2.58
CA GLY A 120 -9.43 2.01 -1.18
C GLY A 120 -9.17 3.14 -0.18
N PRO A 121 -9.23 2.84 1.13
CA PRO A 121 -9.05 3.83 2.18
C PRO A 121 -7.61 4.36 2.23
N SER A 122 -7.48 5.65 2.52
CA SER A 122 -6.18 6.33 2.69
C SER A 122 -6.23 7.23 3.91
N SER A 123 -5.39 6.98 4.91
CA SER A 123 -5.29 7.83 6.10
C SER A 123 -4.86 9.25 5.76
N LEU A 124 -4.02 9.42 4.72
CA LEU A 124 -3.57 10.72 4.24
C LEU A 124 -4.74 11.55 3.70
N MET A 125 -5.57 10.94 2.86
CA MET A 125 -6.73 11.62 2.29
C MET A 125 -7.80 11.90 3.34
N LEU A 126 -8.04 10.97 4.26
CA LEU A 126 -8.98 11.19 5.37
C LEU A 126 -8.53 12.33 6.30
N ALA A 127 -7.24 12.41 6.60
CA ALA A 127 -6.68 13.51 7.38
C ALA A 127 -6.84 14.86 6.66
N LEU A 128 -6.53 14.90 5.37
CA LEU A 128 -6.70 16.11 4.55
C LEU A 128 -8.18 16.54 4.49
N MET A 129 -9.09 15.60 4.25
CA MET A 129 -10.54 15.88 4.24
C MET A 129 -11.03 16.45 5.56
N ALA A 130 -10.58 15.90 6.69
CA ALA A 130 -10.99 16.32 8.02
C ALA A 130 -10.33 17.63 8.48
N SER A 131 -9.23 18.04 7.86
CA SER A 131 -8.45 19.21 8.29
C SER A 131 -9.11 20.57 7.97
N GLY A 132 -9.97 20.63 6.94
CA GLY A 132 -10.48 21.88 6.38
C GLY A 132 -9.41 22.72 5.66
N LEU A 133 -8.21 22.20 5.45
CA LEU A 133 -7.13 22.88 4.74
C LEU A 133 -7.29 22.77 3.21
N ASN A 134 -6.38 23.45 2.47
CA ASN A 134 -6.41 23.45 1.01
C ASN A 134 -6.09 22.06 0.44
N GLY A 135 -7.11 21.38 -0.08
CA GLY A 135 -6.97 20.08 -0.73
C GLY A 135 -6.49 20.13 -2.19
N GLN A 136 -6.41 21.32 -2.82
CA GLN A 136 -5.88 21.47 -4.18
C GLN A 136 -4.35 21.60 -4.22
N CYS A 137 -3.76 22.04 -3.12
CA CYS A 137 -2.32 22.20 -2.98
C CYS A 137 -1.88 21.67 -1.64
N PHE A 138 -1.44 20.41 -1.61
CA PHE A 138 -0.95 19.74 -0.39
C PHE A 138 0.25 18.87 -0.69
N ALA A 139 1.01 18.53 0.34
CA ALA A 139 2.12 17.59 0.26
C ALA A 139 2.15 16.67 1.48
N PHE A 140 2.37 15.39 1.24
CA PHE A 140 2.79 14.45 2.27
C PHE A 140 4.32 14.45 2.35
N THR A 141 4.86 14.92 3.47
CA THR A 141 6.31 15.08 3.67
C THR A 141 6.93 13.97 4.51
N GLY A 142 6.26 12.83 4.58
CA GLY A 142 6.65 11.67 5.37
C GLY A 142 6.14 11.74 6.82
N TYR A 143 6.40 10.68 7.56
CA TYR A 143 6.03 10.61 8.98
C TYR A 143 6.90 11.52 9.83
N LEU A 144 6.31 12.01 10.92
CA LEU A 144 7.04 12.80 11.90
C LEU A 144 8.04 11.93 12.70
N PRO A 145 9.22 12.46 13.05
CA PRO A 145 10.18 11.73 13.87
C PRO A 145 9.59 11.28 15.22
N VAL A 146 9.99 10.10 15.68
CA VAL A 146 9.53 9.57 16.98
C VAL A 146 10.11 10.37 18.15
N LYS A 147 11.37 10.83 18.05
CA LYS A 147 12.04 11.58 19.10
C LYS A 147 11.41 12.98 19.25
N PRO A 148 11.03 13.39 20.48
CA PRO A 148 10.28 14.63 20.70
C PRO A 148 10.94 15.89 20.15
N GLU A 149 12.25 16.08 20.32
CA GLU A 149 12.95 17.27 19.84
C GLU A 149 13.06 17.32 18.31
N GLU A 150 13.34 16.19 17.67
CA GLU A 150 13.36 16.08 16.21
C GLU A 150 11.96 16.34 15.62
N ARG A 151 10.92 15.79 16.25
CA ARG A 151 9.52 16.00 15.87
C ARG A 151 9.12 17.47 15.97
N LYS A 152 9.48 18.14 17.08
CA LYS A 152 9.22 19.56 17.29
C LYS A 152 9.91 20.42 16.24
N SER A 153 11.18 20.12 15.92
CA SER A 153 11.93 20.80 14.87
C SER A 153 11.29 20.59 13.49
N LYS A 154 10.90 19.34 13.17
CA LYS A 154 10.24 19.02 11.90
C LYS A 154 8.90 19.74 11.74
N ILE A 155 8.08 19.80 12.80
CA ILE A 155 6.78 20.53 12.80
C ILE A 155 6.99 22.01 12.48
N ARG A 156 7.96 22.67 13.13
CA ARG A 156 8.29 24.08 12.85
C ARG A 156 8.74 24.31 11.41
N THR A 157 9.51 23.38 10.86
CA THR A 157 9.94 23.45 9.47
C THR A 157 8.74 23.30 8.53
N ILE A 158 7.85 22.33 8.78
CA ILE A 158 6.63 22.11 8.01
C ILE A 158 5.74 23.35 8.03
N GLU A 159 5.49 23.92 9.21
CA GLU A 159 4.69 25.15 9.38
C GLU A 159 5.24 26.30 8.53
N LYS A 160 6.56 26.52 8.59
CA LYS A 160 7.22 27.57 7.82
C LYS A 160 7.09 27.33 6.30
N VAL A 161 7.33 26.10 5.82
CA VAL A 161 7.20 25.75 4.41
C VAL A 161 5.76 25.86 3.93
N SER A 162 4.80 25.39 4.73
CA SER A 162 3.37 25.50 4.45
C SER A 162 2.95 26.97 4.25
N ALA A 163 3.37 27.85 5.13
CA ALA A 163 3.08 29.27 5.04
C ALA A 163 3.72 29.94 3.80
N GLN A 164 4.97 29.57 3.47
CA GLN A 164 5.68 30.11 2.32
C GLN A 164 5.07 29.67 0.99
N LEU A 165 4.72 28.38 0.88
CA LEU A 165 4.20 27.80 -0.36
C LEU A 165 2.66 27.89 -0.47
N LYS A 166 1.97 28.33 0.58
CA LYS A 166 0.50 28.25 0.71
C LYS A 166 -0.02 26.85 0.41
N GLN A 167 0.70 25.85 0.89
CA GLN A 167 0.48 24.43 0.66
C GLN A 167 0.22 23.71 1.98
N SER A 168 -0.85 22.91 2.04
CA SER A 168 -1.11 22.01 3.17
C SER A 168 -0.01 20.92 3.24
N GLN A 169 0.47 20.62 4.45
CA GLN A 169 1.59 19.69 4.66
C GLN A 169 1.19 18.61 5.65
#